data_81021e25e111cbf576cb8821bf66938d
#
_entry.id   81021e25e111cbf576cb8821bf66938d
#
_cell.length_a   1.000
_cell.length_b   1.000
_cell.length_c   1.000
_cell.angle_alpha   90.00
_cell.angle_beta   90.00
_cell.angle_gamma   90.00
#
_symmetry.space_group_name_H-M   'P 1'
#
loop_
_entity.id
_entity.type
_entity.pdbx_description
1 polymer ?
#
loop_
_entity_poly.entity_id
_entity_poly.type
_entity_poly.pdbx_seq_one_letter_code
_entity_poly.pdbx_strand_id
1 'polypeptide(L)'
;MFDLTGKTALVTGATGGIGAEIARVFHKHGATVAISGRKVEALEALAKELGDRVHIVPCDLGDRASVGKLIDEAVKAVGGRLDILVNNAGLTKDNLFMVMKDEQWDDVIAVNLTSTFMLCRAGSRHMMRSKTGYGRIINIASVSGVFGNPGQGNYAASKAGMIGMTKSLAREVASRGITANCIAPGFIQTAMTDVLNDKQKGEIAAIIPAQRFGSPTDIAAGCLYLASNEGGYITSQTLHINGGMAMV
;
A
#
# COMPACT_ATOMS: atom_id res chain seq x y z
N MET A 1 19.92 -5.70 -10.39
CA MET A 1 18.73 -4.83 -10.55
C MET A 1 17.80 -5.08 -9.38
N PHE A 2 17.06 -4.08 -8.99
CA PHE A 2 16.05 -4.12 -7.89
C PHE A 2 16.61 -4.54 -6.52
N ASP A 3 17.84 -4.14 -6.22
CA ASP A 3 18.48 -4.41 -4.93
C ASP A 3 18.01 -3.40 -3.87
N LEU A 4 17.57 -3.92 -2.74
CA LEU A 4 17.16 -3.15 -1.56
C LEU A 4 18.10 -3.37 -0.37
N THR A 5 19.30 -3.94 -0.59
CA THR A 5 20.27 -4.16 0.47
C THR A 5 20.61 -2.87 1.20
N GLY A 6 20.52 -2.89 2.52
CA GLY A 6 20.75 -1.73 3.38
C GLY A 6 19.63 -0.68 3.35
N LYS A 7 18.51 -0.94 2.67
CA LYS A 7 17.29 -0.12 2.75
C LYS A 7 16.38 -0.60 3.85
N THR A 8 15.61 0.34 4.40
CA THR A 8 14.63 0.07 5.44
C THR A 8 13.24 0.42 4.95
N ALA A 9 12.27 -0.45 5.18
CA ALA A 9 10.91 -0.31 4.69
C ALA A 9 9.87 -0.46 5.80
N LEU A 10 8.79 0.30 5.73
CA LEU A 10 7.54 0.05 6.46
C LEU A 10 6.46 -0.38 5.49
N VAL A 11 5.82 -1.52 5.76
CA VAL A 11 4.67 -2.03 5.00
C VAL A 11 3.46 -2.13 5.92
N THR A 12 2.42 -1.34 5.62
CA THR A 12 1.15 -1.42 6.36
C THR A 12 0.21 -2.47 5.76
N GLY A 13 -0.65 -3.07 6.59
CA GLY A 13 -1.55 -4.14 6.15
C GLY A 13 -0.81 -5.43 5.78
N ALA A 14 0.31 -5.70 6.43
CA ALA A 14 1.15 -6.87 6.18
C ALA A 14 0.62 -8.17 6.81
N THR A 15 -0.61 -8.18 7.34
CA THR A 15 -1.24 -9.37 7.96
C THR A 15 -1.77 -10.40 6.95
N GLY A 16 -1.58 -10.18 5.66
CA GLY A 16 -2.00 -11.09 4.60
C GLY A 16 -2.10 -10.43 3.23
N GLY A 17 -2.44 -11.20 2.22
CA GLY A 17 -2.67 -10.76 0.86
C GLY A 17 -1.48 -9.98 0.26
N ILE A 18 -1.79 -8.84 -0.34
CA ILE A 18 -0.80 -8.00 -1.03
C ILE A 18 0.29 -7.51 -0.07
N GLY A 19 -0.06 -7.06 1.14
CA GLY A 19 0.91 -6.47 2.06
C GLY A 19 1.94 -7.47 2.57
N ALA A 20 1.53 -8.71 2.87
CA ALA A 20 2.46 -9.76 3.26
C ALA A 20 3.42 -10.11 2.12
N GLU A 21 2.92 -10.18 0.88
CA GLU A 21 3.77 -10.49 -0.28
C GLU A 21 4.75 -9.35 -0.59
N ILE A 22 4.36 -8.09 -0.44
CA ILE A 22 5.28 -6.96 -0.56
C ILE A 22 6.41 -7.09 0.47
N ALA A 23 6.08 -7.43 1.73
CA ALA A 23 7.08 -7.62 2.78
C ALA A 23 8.06 -8.75 2.43
N ARG A 24 7.56 -9.90 1.92
CA ARG A 24 8.40 -11.03 1.45
C ARG A 24 9.36 -10.62 0.34
N VAL A 25 8.82 -9.95 -0.67
CA VAL A 25 9.61 -9.52 -1.83
C VAL A 25 10.68 -8.52 -1.43
N PHE A 26 10.35 -7.52 -0.59
CA PHE A 26 11.33 -6.54 -0.12
C PHE A 26 12.42 -7.19 0.73
N HIS A 27 12.03 -8.08 1.66
CA HIS A 27 12.97 -8.84 2.48
C HIS A 27 13.91 -9.70 1.63
N LYS A 28 13.36 -10.45 0.66
CA LYS A 28 14.14 -11.27 -0.29
C LYS A 28 15.17 -10.47 -1.08
N HIS A 29 14.88 -9.19 -1.38
CA HIS A 29 15.76 -8.27 -2.09
C HIS A 29 16.67 -7.44 -1.17
N GLY A 30 16.81 -7.83 0.10
CA GLY A 30 17.81 -7.31 1.01
C GLY A 30 17.34 -6.20 1.96
N ALA A 31 16.07 -5.78 1.91
CA ALA A 31 15.56 -4.77 2.82
C ALA A 31 15.43 -5.28 4.26
N THR A 32 15.57 -4.38 5.24
CA THR A 32 15.04 -4.56 6.58
C THR A 32 13.61 -4.04 6.62
N VAL A 33 12.66 -4.86 7.03
CA VAL A 33 11.23 -4.57 6.88
C VAL A 33 10.53 -4.45 8.24
N ALA A 34 9.92 -3.29 8.51
CA ALA A 34 8.89 -3.16 9.54
C ALA A 34 7.53 -3.55 8.94
N ILE A 35 6.86 -4.51 9.57
CA ILE A 35 5.54 -5.00 9.17
C ILE A 35 4.48 -4.53 10.14
N SER A 36 3.40 -3.93 9.63
CA SER A 36 2.35 -3.34 10.46
C SER A 36 0.96 -3.83 10.09
N GLY A 37 0.11 -3.96 11.09
CA GLY A 37 -1.28 -4.38 11.00
C GLY A 37 -1.91 -4.58 12.36
N ARG A 38 -3.19 -4.94 12.40
CA ARG A 38 -3.94 -5.12 13.66
C ARG A 38 -3.79 -6.50 14.28
N LYS A 39 -3.64 -7.55 13.44
CA LYS A 39 -3.58 -8.95 13.90
C LYS A 39 -2.15 -9.32 14.22
N VAL A 40 -1.78 -9.24 15.50
CA VAL A 40 -0.41 -9.48 15.97
C VAL A 40 0.05 -10.89 15.63
N GLU A 41 -0.79 -11.90 15.80
CA GLU A 41 -0.46 -13.30 15.52
C GLU A 41 -0.10 -13.54 14.04
N ALA A 42 -0.77 -12.81 13.12
CA ALA A 42 -0.45 -12.90 11.70
C ALA A 42 0.88 -12.20 11.36
N LEU A 43 1.21 -11.12 12.06
CA LEU A 43 2.52 -10.47 11.94
C LEU A 43 3.64 -11.35 12.50
N GLU A 44 3.41 -12.01 13.63
CA GLU A 44 4.36 -12.96 14.25
C GLU A 44 4.62 -14.16 13.33
N ALA A 45 3.58 -14.70 12.71
CA ALA A 45 3.72 -15.77 11.73
C ALA A 45 4.57 -15.35 10.53
N LEU A 46 4.31 -14.16 9.97
CA LEU A 46 5.10 -13.61 8.87
C LEU A 46 6.55 -13.31 9.30
N ALA A 47 6.74 -12.74 10.48
CA ALA A 47 8.08 -12.47 11.00
C ALA A 47 8.88 -13.76 11.22
N LYS A 48 8.26 -14.82 11.73
CA LYS A 48 8.86 -16.14 11.88
C LYS A 48 9.25 -16.76 10.53
N GLU A 49 8.43 -16.58 9.50
CA GLU A 49 8.70 -17.03 8.13
C GLU A 49 9.92 -16.31 7.54
N LEU A 50 10.00 -14.98 7.72
CA LEU A 50 11.06 -14.15 7.15
C LEU A 50 12.40 -14.30 7.92
N GLY A 51 12.35 -14.57 9.21
CA GLY A 51 13.51 -14.79 10.06
C GLY A 51 14.18 -13.49 10.53
N ASP A 52 15.29 -13.12 9.91
CA ASP A 52 16.05 -11.90 10.26
C ASP A 52 15.50 -10.63 9.56
N ARG A 53 16.02 -9.47 9.87
CA ARG A 53 15.72 -8.19 9.22
C ARG A 53 14.22 -7.87 9.11
N VAL A 54 13.39 -8.39 10.00
CA VAL A 54 11.96 -8.09 10.08
C VAL A 54 11.59 -7.65 11.49
N HIS A 55 10.74 -6.62 11.58
CA HIS A 55 10.31 -6.04 12.86
C HIS A 55 8.80 -5.84 12.86
N ILE A 56 8.16 -6.26 13.94
CA ILE A 56 6.70 -6.13 14.11
C ILE A 56 6.40 -4.78 14.76
N VAL A 57 5.56 -3.98 14.09
CA VAL A 57 5.09 -2.68 14.60
C VAL A 57 3.56 -2.64 14.46
N PRO A 58 2.82 -3.15 15.45
CA PRO A 58 1.36 -3.22 15.39
C PRO A 58 0.74 -1.83 15.34
N CYS A 59 -0.31 -1.65 14.54
CA CYS A 59 -1.04 -0.39 14.48
C CYS A 59 -2.48 -0.62 14.03
N ASP A 60 -3.41 0.04 14.69
CA ASP A 60 -4.78 0.24 14.17
C ASP A 60 -4.85 1.57 13.44
N LEU A 61 -5.04 1.52 12.12
CA LEU A 61 -5.16 2.72 11.28
C LEU A 61 -6.51 3.46 11.46
N GLY A 62 -7.46 2.87 12.17
CA GLY A 62 -8.68 3.56 12.62
C GLY A 62 -8.44 4.47 13.83
N ASP A 63 -7.38 4.23 14.60
CA ASP A 63 -6.99 5.06 15.74
C ASP A 63 -5.92 6.08 15.35
N ARG A 64 -6.32 7.36 15.30
CA ARG A 64 -5.39 8.46 14.93
C ARG A 64 -4.19 8.59 15.87
N ALA A 65 -4.34 8.24 17.16
CA ALA A 65 -3.25 8.29 18.11
C ALA A 65 -2.20 7.20 17.82
N SER A 66 -2.65 6.00 17.48
CA SER A 66 -1.79 4.89 17.02
C SER A 66 -1.06 5.24 15.72
N VAL A 67 -1.80 5.75 14.72
CA VAL A 67 -1.21 6.20 13.44
C VAL A 67 -0.14 7.28 13.64
N GLY A 68 -0.38 8.19 14.58
CA GLY A 68 0.56 9.28 14.88
C GLY A 68 1.94 8.83 15.38
N LYS A 69 2.03 7.62 15.93
CA LYS A 69 3.27 7.04 16.47
C LYS A 69 3.95 6.07 15.51
N LEU A 70 3.22 5.50 14.57
CA LEU A 70 3.65 4.37 13.75
C LEU A 70 4.98 4.62 13.01
N ILE A 71 5.17 5.78 12.43
CA ILE A 71 6.42 6.10 11.69
C ILE A 71 7.62 6.14 12.64
N ASP A 72 7.49 6.79 13.81
CA ASP A 72 8.59 6.90 14.78
C ASP A 72 8.94 5.52 15.36
N GLU A 73 7.95 4.69 15.66
CA GLU A 73 8.13 3.32 16.14
C GLU A 73 8.79 2.45 15.06
N ALA A 74 8.36 2.55 13.81
CA ALA A 74 8.97 1.83 12.69
C ALA A 74 10.42 2.26 12.46
N VAL A 75 10.69 3.57 12.44
CA VAL A 75 12.06 4.11 12.33
C VAL A 75 12.96 3.56 13.43
N LYS A 76 12.50 3.56 14.67
CA LYS A 76 13.25 3.00 15.81
C LYS A 76 13.51 1.50 15.62
N ALA A 77 12.50 0.75 15.21
CA ALA A 77 12.59 -0.69 15.02
C ALA A 77 13.61 -1.10 13.93
N VAL A 78 13.66 -0.35 12.82
CA VAL A 78 14.54 -0.67 11.69
C VAL A 78 15.92 0.00 11.75
N GLY A 79 16.34 0.51 12.89
CA GLY A 79 17.68 1.05 13.10
C GLY A 79 17.84 2.56 12.83
N GLY A 80 16.77 3.34 12.97
CA GLY A 80 16.84 4.82 13.03
C GLY A 80 16.62 5.55 11.69
N ARG A 81 16.32 4.83 10.60
CA ARG A 81 16.05 5.41 9.28
C ARG A 81 14.86 4.73 8.60
N LEU A 82 14.11 5.46 7.82
CA LEU A 82 13.07 4.93 6.95
C LEU A 82 13.31 5.39 5.51
N ASP A 83 13.56 4.43 4.62
CA ASP A 83 13.82 4.68 3.20
C ASP A 83 12.57 4.47 2.34
N ILE A 84 11.72 3.50 2.70
CA ILE A 84 10.58 3.09 1.90
C ILE A 84 9.33 3.02 2.79
N LEU A 85 8.26 3.67 2.36
CA LEU A 85 6.94 3.59 2.99
C LEU A 85 5.93 3.02 1.99
N VAL A 86 5.32 1.88 2.34
CA VAL A 86 4.22 1.29 1.57
C VAL A 86 2.92 1.38 2.37
N ASN A 87 2.03 2.25 1.93
CA ASN A 87 0.67 2.38 2.45
C ASN A 87 -0.25 1.42 1.70
N ASN A 88 -0.32 0.18 2.19
CA ASN A 88 -1.13 -0.88 1.57
C ASN A 88 -2.42 -1.17 2.37
N ALA A 89 -2.43 -0.94 3.67
CA ALA A 89 -3.62 -1.20 4.47
C ALA A 89 -4.85 -0.45 3.96
N GLY A 90 -5.98 -1.12 4.00
CA GLY A 90 -7.26 -0.54 3.63
C GLY A 90 -8.41 -1.48 3.98
N LEU A 91 -9.60 -0.93 4.03
CA LEU A 91 -10.85 -1.67 4.23
C LEU A 91 -11.92 -1.19 3.24
N THR A 92 -12.92 -2.03 3.03
CA THR A 92 -14.16 -1.70 2.33
C THR A 92 -15.34 -1.81 3.28
N LYS A 93 -16.34 -0.96 3.11
CA LYS A 93 -17.67 -1.05 3.73
C LYS A 93 -18.69 -0.72 2.64
N ASP A 94 -18.92 -1.72 1.80
CA ASP A 94 -19.69 -1.57 0.57
C ASP A 94 -21.18 -1.41 0.89
N ASN A 95 -21.81 -0.46 0.24
CA ASN A 95 -23.26 -0.27 0.23
C ASN A 95 -23.65 0.63 -0.96
N LEU A 96 -24.90 0.51 -1.44
CA LEU A 96 -25.42 1.41 -2.48
C LEU A 96 -25.40 2.86 -1.96
N PHE A 97 -25.05 3.81 -2.83
CA PHE A 97 -24.81 5.19 -2.46
C PHE A 97 -25.98 5.83 -1.68
N MET A 98 -27.21 5.55 -2.11
CA MET A 98 -28.43 6.12 -1.50
C MET A 98 -28.74 5.59 -0.08
N VAL A 99 -28.15 4.45 0.31
CA VAL A 99 -28.41 3.81 1.62
C VAL A 99 -27.12 3.60 2.41
N MET A 100 -25.99 4.12 1.92
CA MET A 100 -24.72 4.12 2.62
C MET A 100 -24.85 4.98 3.88
N LYS A 101 -24.44 4.42 5.02
CA LYS A 101 -24.46 5.14 6.30
C LYS A 101 -23.20 5.99 6.45
N ASP A 102 -23.34 7.10 7.18
CA ASP A 102 -22.20 8.00 7.45
C ASP A 102 -21.03 7.29 8.12
N GLU A 103 -21.30 6.34 9.03
CA GLU A 103 -20.23 5.57 9.68
C GLU A 103 -19.48 4.65 8.69
N GLN A 104 -20.15 4.16 7.64
CA GLN A 104 -19.49 3.37 6.60
C GLN A 104 -18.57 4.23 5.74
N TRP A 105 -18.97 5.46 5.49
CA TRP A 105 -18.16 6.47 4.82
C TRP A 105 -16.96 6.87 5.68
N ASP A 106 -17.22 7.31 6.90
CA ASP A 106 -16.20 7.85 7.82
C ASP A 106 -15.10 6.82 8.12
N ASP A 107 -15.46 5.57 8.38
CA ASP A 107 -14.50 4.51 8.66
C ASP A 107 -13.58 4.25 7.45
N VAL A 108 -14.14 4.22 6.24
CA VAL A 108 -13.34 3.99 5.02
C VAL A 108 -12.41 5.17 4.76
N ILE A 109 -12.90 6.40 4.88
CA ILE A 109 -12.07 7.60 4.71
C ILE A 109 -10.99 7.68 5.80
N ALA A 110 -11.34 7.40 7.05
CA ALA A 110 -10.38 7.43 8.16
C ALA A 110 -9.23 6.46 7.93
N VAL A 111 -9.54 5.20 7.62
CA VAL A 111 -8.52 4.14 7.45
C VAL A 111 -7.77 4.25 6.13
N ASN A 112 -8.46 4.49 4.99
CA ASN A 112 -7.81 4.41 3.68
C ASN A 112 -7.11 5.73 3.29
N LEU A 113 -7.68 6.87 3.64
CA LEU A 113 -7.19 8.17 3.16
C LEU A 113 -6.54 8.99 4.26
N THR A 114 -7.23 9.20 5.39
CA THR A 114 -6.71 10.04 6.46
C THR A 114 -5.44 9.45 7.08
N SER A 115 -5.45 8.14 7.37
CA SER A 115 -4.26 7.47 7.90
C SER A 115 -3.09 7.53 6.92
N THR A 116 -3.35 7.28 5.62
CA THR A 116 -2.33 7.38 4.56
C THR A 116 -1.74 8.79 4.48
N PHE A 117 -2.57 9.83 4.57
CA PHE A 117 -2.08 11.22 4.67
C PHE A 117 -1.15 11.40 5.87
N MET A 118 -1.54 10.93 7.05
CA MET A 118 -0.74 11.07 8.28
C MET A 118 0.61 10.36 8.14
N LEU A 119 0.61 9.14 7.59
CA LEU A 119 1.83 8.36 7.36
C LEU A 119 2.73 8.98 6.29
N CYS A 120 2.18 9.45 5.18
CA CYS A 120 2.92 10.18 4.15
C CYS A 120 3.57 11.44 4.71
N ARG A 121 2.84 12.24 5.51
CA ARG A 121 3.35 13.44 6.15
C ARG A 121 4.50 13.15 7.12
N ALA A 122 4.35 12.14 7.97
CA ALA A 122 5.40 11.76 8.93
C ALA A 122 6.59 11.12 8.23
N GLY A 123 6.35 10.17 7.31
CA GLY A 123 7.39 9.48 6.55
C GLY A 123 8.23 10.42 5.69
N SER A 124 7.60 11.35 4.96
CA SER A 124 8.33 12.34 4.16
C SER A 124 9.23 13.23 5.01
N ARG A 125 8.78 13.63 6.22
CA ARG A 125 9.62 14.39 7.17
C ARG A 125 10.86 13.61 7.59
N HIS A 126 10.72 12.31 7.89
CA HIS A 126 11.86 11.43 8.24
C HIS A 126 12.81 11.28 7.05
N MET A 127 12.31 11.00 5.86
CA MET A 127 13.10 10.85 4.65
C MET A 127 13.87 12.14 4.30
N MET A 128 13.24 13.30 4.42
CA MET A 128 13.91 14.59 4.17
C MET A 128 15.03 14.88 5.17
N ARG A 129 14.89 14.47 6.45
CA ARG A 129 15.89 14.66 7.49
C ARG A 129 17.10 13.73 7.35
N SER A 130 16.92 12.54 6.77
CA SER A 130 17.97 11.53 6.62
C SER A 130 19.12 11.97 5.72
N LYS A 131 18.92 12.98 4.87
CA LYS A 131 19.92 13.56 3.93
C LYS A 131 20.56 12.50 2.99
N THR A 132 19.96 11.33 2.85
CA THR A 132 20.46 10.26 1.97
C THR A 132 20.22 10.56 0.49
N GLY A 133 19.35 11.51 0.18
CA GLY A 133 18.87 11.74 -1.19
C GLY A 133 18.05 10.56 -1.73
N TYR A 134 17.47 9.74 -0.85
CA TYR A 134 16.68 8.57 -1.20
C TYR A 134 15.45 8.46 -0.30
N GLY A 135 14.30 8.35 -0.91
CA GLY A 135 13.03 8.05 -0.26
C GLY A 135 12.02 7.53 -1.28
N ARG A 136 11.19 6.58 -0.88
CA ARG A 136 10.17 5.97 -1.72
C ARG A 136 8.86 5.86 -0.96
N ILE A 137 7.83 6.52 -1.45
CA ILE A 137 6.46 6.45 -0.92
C ILE A 137 5.59 5.79 -1.97
N ILE A 138 5.00 4.66 -1.62
CA ILE A 138 4.17 3.85 -2.50
C ILE A 138 2.81 3.67 -1.85
N ASN A 139 1.77 4.21 -2.47
CA ASN A 139 0.40 4.14 -1.99
C ASN A 139 -0.39 3.13 -2.82
N ILE A 140 -0.96 2.12 -2.19
CA ILE A 140 -1.79 1.11 -2.88
C ILE A 140 -3.21 1.66 -3.03
N ALA A 141 -3.47 2.18 -4.23
CA ALA A 141 -4.77 2.68 -4.66
C ALA A 141 -5.69 1.52 -5.07
N SER A 142 -6.46 1.68 -6.13
CA SER A 142 -7.32 0.64 -6.74
C SER A 142 -7.86 1.14 -8.07
N VAL A 143 -8.20 0.22 -8.97
CA VAL A 143 -9.01 0.55 -10.17
C VAL A 143 -10.33 1.21 -9.79
N SER A 144 -10.95 0.86 -8.63
CA SER A 144 -12.17 1.52 -8.16
C SER A 144 -11.97 3.02 -7.92
N GLY A 145 -10.75 3.46 -7.59
CA GLY A 145 -10.42 4.89 -7.47
C GLY A 145 -10.22 5.60 -8.82
N VAL A 146 -10.14 4.84 -9.91
CA VAL A 146 -9.94 5.36 -11.26
C VAL A 146 -11.26 5.55 -12.00
N PHE A 147 -12.11 4.51 -12.01
CA PHE A 147 -13.37 4.54 -12.77
C PHE A 147 -14.63 4.34 -11.91
N GLY A 148 -14.49 4.19 -10.59
CA GLY A 148 -15.60 3.90 -9.68
C GLY A 148 -15.99 2.43 -9.69
N ASN A 149 -16.85 2.05 -8.71
CA ASN A 149 -17.47 0.73 -8.68
C ASN A 149 -18.81 0.86 -7.95
N PRO A 150 -19.93 0.34 -8.49
CA PRO A 150 -21.20 0.35 -7.80
C PRO A 150 -21.09 -0.24 -6.39
N GLY A 151 -21.70 0.42 -5.40
CA GLY A 151 -21.62 0.02 -4.00
C GLY A 151 -20.34 0.43 -3.26
N GLN A 152 -19.37 1.01 -3.94
CA GLN A 152 -18.06 1.39 -3.35
C GLN A 152 -17.80 2.91 -3.37
N GLY A 153 -18.80 3.73 -3.23
CA GLY A 153 -18.64 5.19 -3.30
C GLY A 153 -17.60 5.74 -2.32
N ASN A 154 -17.61 5.27 -1.07
CA ASN A 154 -16.64 5.61 -0.03
C ASN A 154 -15.22 5.10 -0.38
N TYR A 155 -15.10 3.85 -0.79
CA TYR A 155 -13.81 3.24 -1.16
C TYR A 155 -13.21 3.92 -2.40
N ALA A 156 -14.02 4.12 -3.45
CA ALA A 156 -13.60 4.81 -4.66
C ALA A 156 -13.12 6.24 -4.36
N ALA A 157 -13.88 6.99 -3.55
CA ALA A 157 -13.49 8.33 -3.12
C ALA A 157 -12.16 8.31 -2.36
N SER A 158 -11.97 7.36 -1.42
CA SER A 158 -10.73 7.24 -0.66
C SER A 158 -9.52 6.95 -1.56
N LYS A 159 -9.67 6.07 -2.56
CA LYS A 159 -8.59 5.68 -3.48
C LYS A 159 -8.31 6.75 -4.53
N ALA A 160 -9.33 7.46 -5.02
CA ALA A 160 -9.17 8.63 -5.90
C ALA A 160 -8.48 9.79 -5.15
N GLY A 161 -8.90 10.08 -3.91
CA GLY A 161 -8.25 11.08 -3.05
C GLY A 161 -6.78 10.76 -2.78
N MET A 162 -6.46 9.47 -2.58
CA MET A 162 -5.09 8.99 -2.42
C MET A 162 -4.22 9.29 -3.67
N ILE A 163 -4.75 9.06 -4.88
CA ILE A 163 -4.06 9.38 -6.14
C ILE A 163 -3.78 10.89 -6.23
N GLY A 164 -4.79 11.73 -5.98
CA GLY A 164 -4.65 13.19 -6.01
C GLY A 164 -3.63 13.70 -4.97
N MET A 165 -3.73 13.22 -3.74
CA MET A 165 -2.81 13.56 -2.66
C MET A 165 -1.36 13.16 -2.99
N THR A 166 -1.16 11.99 -3.60
CA THR A 166 0.17 11.50 -3.98
C THR A 166 0.83 12.40 -5.02
N LYS A 167 0.06 12.92 -5.98
CA LYS A 167 0.56 13.88 -6.99
C LYS A 167 1.06 15.18 -6.36
N SER A 168 0.36 15.70 -5.36
CA SER A 168 0.77 16.89 -4.62
C SER A 168 2.05 16.64 -3.83
N LEU A 169 2.07 15.56 -3.04
CA LEU A 169 3.24 15.17 -2.26
C LEU A 169 4.49 14.99 -3.14
N ALA A 170 4.35 14.30 -4.28
CA ALA A 170 5.45 14.06 -5.20
C ALA A 170 6.14 15.37 -5.63
N ARG A 171 5.37 16.41 -5.95
CA ARG A 171 5.89 17.73 -6.33
C ARG A 171 6.66 18.41 -5.21
N GLU A 172 6.23 18.23 -3.96
CA GLU A 172 6.86 18.84 -2.79
C GLU A 172 8.20 18.20 -2.42
N VAL A 173 8.36 16.88 -2.67
CA VAL A 173 9.50 16.12 -2.16
C VAL A 173 10.52 15.69 -3.24
N ALA A 174 10.19 15.85 -4.53
CA ALA A 174 11.03 15.37 -5.64
C ALA A 174 12.45 15.96 -5.62
N SER A 175 12.60 17.25 -5.29
CA SER A 175 13.91 17.92 -5.21
C SER A 175 14.83 17.35 -4.12
N ARG A 176 14.30 16.50 -3.24
CA ARG A 176 15.03 15.83 -2.16
C ARG A 176 15.39 14.38 -2.49
N GLY A 177 15.21 13.94 -3.75
CA GLY A 177 15.43 12.55 -4.16
C GLY A 177 14.36 11.56 -3.63
N ILE A 178 13.21 12.10 -3.21
CA ILE A 178 12.08 11.29 -2.72
C ILE A 178 11.03 11.19 -3.83
N THR A 179 10.61 9.97 -4.16
CA THR A 179 9.51 9.73 -5.08
C THR A 179 8.24 9.33 -4.33
N ALA A 180 7.09 9.73 -4.84
CA ALA A 180 5.79 9.32 -4.34
C ALA A 180 4.90 8.89 -5.51
N ASN A 181 4.45 7.64 -5.47
CA ASN A 181 3.67 7.01 -6.53
C ASN A 181 2.49 6.22 -5.96
N CYS A 182 1.52 5.93 -6.81
CA CYS A 182 0.45 4.99 -6.55
C CYS A 182 0.64 3.71 -7.38
N ILE A 183 0.15 2.60 -6.86
CA ILE A 183 -0.19 1.41 -7.64
C ILE A 183 -1.70 1.26 -7.59
N ALA A 184 -2.33 1.00 -8.73
CA ALA A 184 -3.77 0.74 -8.84
C ALA A 184 -3.99 -0.72 -9.25
N PRO A 185 -4.14 -1.64 -8.27
CA PRO A 185 -4.47 -3.03 -8.54
C PRO A 185 -5.86 -3.18 -9.16
N GLY A 186 -6.02 -4.20 -10.02
CA GLY A 186 -7.32 -4.75 -10.37
C GLY A 186 -7.81 -5.78 -9.37
N PHE A 187 -8.50 -6.83 -9.84
CA PHE A 187 -8.85 -7.97 -9.01
C PHE A 187 -7.62 -8.85 -8.75
N ILE A 188 -7.25 -8.98 -7.47
CA ILE A 188 -6.09 -9.76 -7.01
C ILE A 188 -6.58 -10.93 -6.17
N GLN A 189 -6.03 -12.12 -6.42
CA GLN A 189 -6.32 -13.31 -5.61
C GLN A 189 -5.83 -13.12 -4.17
N THR A 190 -6.76 -13.03 -3.24
CA THR A 190 -6.50 -12.86 -1.81
C THR A 190 -7.66 -13.51 -1.05
N ALA A 191 -7.54 -13.65 0.25
CA ALA A 191 -8.63 -14.15 1.10
C ALA A 191 -9.96 -13.38 0.89
N MET A 192 -9.89 -12.13 0.44
CA MET A 192 -11.08 -11.32 0.12
C MET A 192 -11.80 -11.81 -1.15
N THR A 193 -11.07 -12.33 -2.13
CA THR A 193 -11.62 -12.84 -3.39
C THR A 193 -11.88 -14.35 -3.36
N ASP A 194 -11.33 -15.05 -2.37
CA ASP A 194 -11.51 -16.50 -2.24
C ASP A 194 -12.95 -16.90 -1.84
N VAL A 195 -13.69 -15.96 -1.25
CA VAL A 195 -15.12 -16.16 -0.90
C VAL A 195 -16.03 -16.18 -2.14
N LEU A 196 -15.55 -15.76 -3.30
CA LEU A 196 -16.28 -15.79 -4.57
C LEU A 196 -16.36 -17.24 -5.08
N ASN A 197 -17.54 -17.64 -5.55
CA ASN A 197 -17.71 -18.92 -6.21
C ASN A 197 -17.12 -18.92 -7.64
N ASP A 198 -16.96 -20.11 -8.24
CA ASP A 198 -16.30 -20.26 -9.56
C ASP A 198 -17.03 -19.50 -10.68
N LYS A 199 -18.36 -19.42 -10.63
CA LYS A 199 -19.16 -18.66 -11.59
C LYS A 199 -18.84 -17.16 -11.50
N GLN A 200 -18.84 -16.60 -10.29
CA GLN A 200 -18.48 -15.20 -10.05
C GLN A 200 -17.04 -14.90 -10.46
N LYS A 201 -16.10 -15.81 -10.14
CA LYS A 201 -14.72 -15.70 -10.58
C LYS A 201 -14.59 -15.69 -12.10
N GLY A 202 -15.34 -16.57 -12.78
CA GLY A 202 -15.38 -16.62 -14.25
C GLY A 202 -15.95 -15.34 -14.87
N GLU A 203 -17.05 -14.82 -14.34
CA GLU A 203 -17.66 -13.56 -14.80
C GLU A 203 -16.72 -12.39 -14.65
N ILE A 204 -16.02 -12.27 -13.51
CA ILE A 204 -15.03 -11.23 -13.27
C ILE A 204 -13.81 -11.40 -14.19
N ALA A 205 -13.30 -12.62 -14.35
CA ALA A 205 -12.16 -12.88 -15.24
C ALA A 205 -12.48 -12.51 -16.69
N ALA A 206 -13.72 -12.72 -17.14
CA ALA A 206 -14.15 -12.41 -18.50
C ALA A 206 -14.12 -10.90 -18.83
N ILE A 207 -14.29 -10.02 -17.83
CA ILE A 207 -14.22 -8.57 -18.03
C ILE A 207 -12.78 -8.02 -17.92
N ILE A 208 -11.83 -8.83 -17.49
CA ILE A 208 -10.40 -8.47 -17.44
C ILE A 208 -9.78 -8.84 -18.78
N PRO A 209 -9.18 -7.89 -19.56
CA PRO A 209 -8.57 -8.23 -20.85
C PRO A 209 -7.52 -9.34 -20.79
N ALA A 210 -6.74 -9.43 -19.69
CA ALA A 210 -5.78 -10.52 -19.45
C ALA A 210 -6.44 -11.84 -19.08
N GLN A 211 -7.78 -11.91 -18.93
CA GLN A 211 -8.61 -13.08 -18.65
C GLN A 211 -8.18 -13.88 -17.37
N ARG A 212 -7.57 -13.20 -16.42
CA ARG A 212 -7.17 -13.78 -15.13
C ARG A 212 -7.20 -12.72 -14.04
N PHE A 213 -7.37 -13.16 -12.80
CA PHE A 213 -7.00 -12.34 -11.66
C PHE A 213 -5.48 -12.14 -11.60
N GLY A 214 -5.07 -11.00 -11.07
CA GLY A 214 -3.68 -10.81 -10.67
C GLY A 214 -3.37 -11.60 -9.39
N SER A 215 -2.10 -11.81 -9.14
CA SER A 215 -1.59 -12.37 -7.88
C SER A 215 -1.03 -11.25 -6.97
N PRO A 216 -0.91 -11.46 -5.66
CA PRO A 216 -0.18 -10.55 -4.78
C PRO A 216 1.24 -10.26 -5.28
N THR A 217 1.89 -11.24 -5.91
CA THR A 217 3.25 -11.10 -6.49
C THR A 217 3.28 -10.13 -7.67
N ASP A 218 2.21 -10.04 -8.50
CA ASP A 218 2.12 -9.03 -9.56
C ASP A 218 2.22 -7.60 -8.98
N ILE A 219 1.57 -7.36 -7.83
CA ILE A 219 1.60 -6.07 -7.16
C ILE A 219 2.94 -5.83 -6.45
N ALA A 220 3.46 -6.85 -5.77
CA ALA A 220 4.74 -6.76 -5.07
C ALA A 220 5.91 -6.49 -6.03
N ALA A 221 5.89 -7.02 -7.24
CA ALA A 221 6.86 -6.73 -8.29
C ALA A 221 6.84 -5.24 -8.71
N GLY A 222 5.64 -4.65 -8.86
CA GLY A 222 5.49 -3.22 -9.10
C GLY A 222 5.99 -2.37 -7.93
N CYS A 223 5.72 -2.81 -6.69
CA CYS A 223 6.25 -2.14 -5.50
C CYS A 223 7.78 -2.21 -5.46
N LEU A 224 8.38 -3.36 -5.77
CA LEU A 224 9.83 -3.53 -5.82
C LEU A 224 10.48 -2.60 -6.85
N TYR A 225 9.92 -2.51 -8.05
CA TYR A 225 10.38 -1.58 -9.07
C TYR A 225 10.38 -0.14 -8.57
N LEU A 226 9.25 0.34 -8.04
CA LEU A 226 9.13 1.71 -7.53
C LEU A 226 9.99 1.96 -6.29
N ALA A 227 10.25 0.92 -5.49
CA ALA A 227 11.09 0.99 -4.29
C ALA A 227 12.59 1.02 -4.61
N SER A 228 13.02 0.50 -5.73
CA SER A 228 14.44 0.34 -6.09
C SER A 228 15.06 1.64 -6.65
N ASN A 229 16.35 1.58 -6.94
CA ASN A 229 17.05 2.68 -7.61
C ASN A 229 16.50 2.90 -9.03
N GLU A 230 16.10 1.83 -9.70
CA GLU A 230 15.54 1.85 -11.05
C GLU A 230 14.23 2.65 -11.14
N GLY A 231 13.45 2.71 -10.05
CA GLY A 231 12.26 3.56 -9.92
C GLY A 231 12.55 5.03 -9.59
N GLY A 232 13.81 5.41 -9.48
CA GLY A 232 14.24 6.73 -8.96
C GLY A 232 13.81 7.93 -9.82
N TYR A 233 13.49 7.73 -11.10
CA TYR A 233 13.00 8.78 -12.00
C TYR A 233 11.48 8.74 -12.21
N ILE A 234 10.78 7.88 -11.47
CA ILE A 234 9.32 7.75 -11.52
C ILE A 234 8.73 8.39 -10.28
N THR A 235 7.99 9.47 -10.47
CA THR A 235 7.27 10.14 -9.36
C THR A 235 5.95 10.72 -9.86
N SER A 236 4.97 10.88 -8.99
CA SER A 236 3.63 11.39 -9.31
C SER A 236 2.81 10.47 -10.23
N GLN A 237 3.24 9.23 -10.42
CA GLN A 237 2.57 8.29 -11.31
C GLN A 237 1.62 7.37 -10.57
N THR A 238 0.62 6.87 -11.31
CA THR A 238 -0.20 5.74 -10.90
C THR A 238 0.12 4.58 -11.82
N LEU A 239 0.79 3.56 -11.29
CA LEU A 239 1.11 2.35 -12.03
C LEU A 239 -0.11 1.41 -11.98
N HIS A 240 -0.75 1.22 -13.13
CA HIS A 240 -1.93 0.37 -13.28
C HIS A 240 -1.51 -1.09 -13.45
N ILE A 241 -1.73 -1.93 -12.40
CA ILE A 241 -1.44 -3.37 -12.43
C ILE A 241 -2.77 -4.11 -12.28
N ASN A 242 -3.52 -4.22 -13.39
CA ASN A 242 -4.92 -4.63 -13.36
C ASN A 242 -5.34 -5.51 -14.54
N GLY A 243 -4.39 -6.07 -15.30
CA GLY A 243 -4.67 -6.93 -16.45
C GLY A 243 -5.37 -6.22 -17.61
N GLY A 244 -5.25 -4.89 -17.72
CA GLY A 244 -5.91 -4.07 -18.73
C GLY A 244 -7.33 -3.63 -18.38
N MET A 245 -7.81 -3.89 -17.14
CA MET A 245 -9.15 -3.53 -16.70
C MET A 245 -9.41 -2.02 -16.70
N ALA A 246 -8.38 -1.21 -16.42
CA ALA A 246 -8.41 0.24 -16.57
C ALA A 246 -7.30 0.67 -17.52
N MET A 247 -7.68 1.17 -18.68
CA MET A 247 -6.79 1.68 -19.72
C MET A 247 -6.88 3.22 -19.71
N VAL A 248 -6.00 3.88 -18.94
CA VAL A 248 -5.97 5.35 -18.72
C VAL A 248 -4.58 5.91 -18.93
#